data_85a4bc14acf4f8aa08553e5e29e2a0a5
#
_entry.id   85a4bc14acf4f8aa08553e5e29e2a0a5
#
_cell.length_a   1.000
_cell.length_b   1.000
_cell.length_c   1.000
_cell.angle_alpha   90.00
_cell.angle_beta   90.00
_cell.angle_gamma   90.00
#
_symmetry.space_group_name_H-M   'P 1'
#
loop_
_entity.id
_entity.type
_entity.pdbx_description
1 polymer ?
#
loop_
_entity_poly.entity_id
_entity_poly.type
_entity_poly.pdbx_seq_one_letter_code
_entity_poly.pdbx_strand_id
1 'polypeptide(L)'
;MIRLVTEGRNRLVIVTPRHALKLPSLRSWRDFLFGLLNNLNEAAWHREHPLYCPVIWSAPLGLLLVMPRARILDPGEFEDIEWVCPELPGVERKASSWGWLGNKIVAVDFGWR
;
A
#
# COMPACT_ATOMS: atom_id res chain seq x y z
N MET A 1 -1.13 -7.60 -18.05
CA MET A 1 -0.12 -6.54 -18.11
C MET A 1 0.54 -6.38 -16.75
N ILE A 2 1.86 -6.30 -16.72
CA ILE A 2 2.63 -6.12 -15.48
C ILE A 2 3.28 -4.75 -15.54
N ARG A 3 3.22 -4.02 -14.44
CA ARG A 3 3.77 -2.68 -14.36
C ARG A 3 4.59 -2.53 -13.07
N LEU A 4 5.72 -1.82 -13.16
CA LEU A 4 6.56 -1.50 -12.01
C LEU A 4 6.25 -0.06 -11.57
N VAL A 5 6.03 0.10 -10.27
CA VAL A 5 5.73 1.40 -9.65
C VAL A 5 6.57 1.52 -8.39
N THR A 6 7.04 2.71 -8.07
CA THR A 6 7.68 2.97 -6.78
C THR A 6 6.63 3.49 -5.81
N GLU A 7 6.69 3.02 -4.56
CA GLU A 7 5.84 3.50 -3.48
C GLU A 7 6.72 4.20 -2.46
N GLY A 8 6.80 5.52 -2.58
CA GLY A 8 7.76 6.30 -1.83
C GLY A 8 9.19 5.93 -2.23
N ARG A 9 10.13 6.03 -1.28
CA ARG A 9 11.54 5.70 -1.50
C ARG A 9 11.89 4.27 -1.09
N ASN A 10 11.00 3.64 -0.33
CA ASN A 10 11.33 2.43 0.41
C ASN A 10 10.87 1.15 -0.27
N ARG A 11 9.93 1.24 -1.20
CA ARG A 11 9.33 0.05 -1.80
C ARG A 11 9.23 0.12 -3.31
N LEU A 12 9.36 -1.05 -3.93
CA LEU A 12 9.03 -1.30 -5.32
C LEU A 12 7.75 -2.10 -5.36
N VAL A 13 6.81 -1.72 -6.21
CA VAL A 13 5.54 -2.42 -6.35
C VAL A 13 5.43 -2.99 -7.75
N ILE A 14 5.20 -4.29 -7.84
CA ILE A 14 4.91 -4.96 -9.11
C ILE A 14 3.40 -5.10 -9.20
N VAL A 15 2.79 -4.41 -10.16
CA VAL A 15 1.34 -4.42 -10.36
C VAL A 15 1.01 -5.42 -11.46
N THR A 16 0.25 -6.44 -11.10
CA THR A 16 -0.30 -7.44 -12.03
C THR A 16 -1.78 -7.15 -12.25
N PRO A 17 -2.48 -7.85 -13.16
CA PRO A 17 -3.91 -7.60 -13.36
C PRO A 17 -4.78 -7.74 -12.11
N ARG A 18 -4.37 -8.58 -11.14
CA ARG A 18 -5.19 -8.86 -9.95
C ARG A 18 -4.49 -8.56 -8.62
N HIS A 19 -3.18 -8.32 -8.64
CA HIS A 19 -2.40 -8.22 -7.42
C HIS A 19 -1.43 -7.06 -7.46
N ALA A 20 -1.04 -6.59 -6.29
CA ALA A 20 0.09 -5.70 -6.09
C ALA A 20 1.09 -6.44 -5.20
N LEU A 21 2.33 -6.57 -5.67
CA LEU A 21 3.40 -7.23 -4.94
C LEU A 21 4.37 -6.16 -4.48
N LYS A 22 4.50 -6.00 -3.17
CA LYS A 22 5.36 -4.96 -2.58
C LYS A 22 6.65 -5.57 -2.07
N LEU A 23 7.76 -5.04 -2.58
CA LEU A 23 9.11 -5.46 -2.19
C LEU A 23 9.86 -4.26 -1.63
N PRO A 24 10.81 -4.48 -0.70
CA PRO A 24 11.67 -3.40 -0.26
C PRO A 24 12.55 -2.92 -1.41
N SER A 25 12.85 -1.62 -1.42
CA SER A 25 13.71 -1.01 -2.43
C SER A 25 15.15 -1.49 -2.27
N LEU A 26 15.86 -1.65 -3.38
CA LEU A 26 17.29 -1.97 -3.39
C LEU A 26 18.18 -0.75 -3.56
N ARG A 27 17.64 0.46 -3.44
CA ARG A 27 18.38 1.71 -3.66
C ARG A 27 19.49 1.93 -2.63
N SER A 28 19.23 1.57 -1.38
CA SER A 28 20.18 1.69 -0.28
C SER A 28 19.80 0.74 0.84
N TRP A 29 20.72 0.47 1.76
CA TRP A 29 20.42 -0.32 2.95
C TRP A 29 19.28 0.30 3.76
N ARG A 30 19.31 1.63 3.91
CA ARG A 30 18.28 2.33 4.67
C ARG A 30 16.90 2.13 4.05
N ASP A 31 16.77 2.36 2.75
CA ASP A 31 15.49 2.19 2.05
C ASP A 31 15.04 0.74 2.09
N PHE A 32 15.96 -0.21 1.95
CA PHE A 32 15.66 -1.63 2.04
C PHE A 32 15.09 -2.00 3.41
N LEU A 33 15.74 -1.56 4.49
CA LEU A 33 15.28 -1.86 5.86
C LEU A 33 13.92 -1.22 6.16
N PHE A 34 13.70 0.02 5.74
CA PHE A 34 12.41 0.66 5.89
C PHE A 34 11.33 -0.03 5.05
N GLY A 35 11.67 -0.52 3.87
CA GLY A 35 10.75 -1.30 3.05
C GLY A 35 10.33 -2.60 3.71
N LEU A 36 11.27 -3.32 4.31
CA LEU A 36 10.97 -4.51 5.11
C LEU A 36 10.01 -4.17 6.26
N LEU A 37 10.31 -3.09 6.99
CA LEU A 37 9.48 -2.66 8.11
C LEU A 37 8.07 -2.29 7.65
N ASN A 38 7.95 -1.55 6.55
CA ASN A 38 6.64 -1.18 6.01
C ASN A 38 5.83 -2.42 5.62
N ASN A 39 6.46 -3.41 5.00
CA ASN A 39 5.78 -4.66 4.65
C ASN A 39 5.34 -5.43 5.90
N LEU A 40 6.20 -5.51 6.92
CA LEU A 40 5.86 -6.16 8.18
C LEU A 40 4.69 -5.45 8.86
N ASN A 41 4.70 -4.12 8.87
CA ASN A 41 3.64 -3.33 9.49
C ASN A 41 2.30 -3.53 8.78
N GLU A 42 2.29 -3.49 7.45
CA GLU A 42 1.06 -3.72 6.69
C GLU A 42 0.54 -5.15 6.90
N ALA A 43 1.42 -6.13 6.94
CA ALA A 43 1.03 -7.51 7.25
C ALA A 43 0.43 -7.65 8.64
N ALA A 44 0.94 -6.89 9.61
CA ALA A 44 0.44 -6.92 10.98
C ALA A 44 -0.86 -6.15 11.15
N TRP A 45 -1.01 -5.01 10.45
CA TRP A 45 -2.07 -4.04 10.74
C TRP A 45 -3.28 -4.07 9.81
N HIS A 46 -3.24 -4.82 8.70
CA HIS A 46 -4.33 -4.78 7.71
C HIS A 46 -5.69 -5.18 8.26
N ARG A 47 -5.74 -5.89 9.38
CA ARG A 47 -7.00 -6.31 10.02
C ARG A 47 -7.49 -5.34 11.08
N GLU A 48 -6.72 -4.30 11.43
CA GLU A 48 -7.09 -3.37 12.49
C GLU A 48 -8.24 -2.44 12.11
N HIS A 49 -8.44 -2.24 10.80
CA HIS A 49 -9.53 -1.38 10.32
C HIS A 49 -10.04 -1.91 8.98
N PRO A 50 -11.38 -1.92 8.77
CA PRO A 50 -11.96 -2.44 7.51
C PRO A 50 -11.56 -1.66 6.27
N LEU A 51 -11.08 -0.41 6.40
CA LEU A 51 -10.63 0.38 5.26
C LEU A 51 -9.16 0.16 4.89
N TYR A 52 -8.39 -0.58 5.66
CA TYR A 52 -7.07 -1.02 5.21
C TYR A 52 -7.23 -2.08 4.13
N CYS A 53 -6.47 -1.95 3.04
CA CYS A 53 -6.47 -2.96 1.99
C CYS A 53 -5.98 -4.30 2.57
N PRO A 54 -6.71 -5.40 2.34
CA PRO A 54 -6.31 -6.68 2.92
C PRO A 54 -4.98 -7.16 2.35
N VAL A 55 -4.23 -7.92 3.14
CA VAL A 55 -3.01 -8.59 2.72
C VAL A 55 -3.35 -10.05 2.46
N ILE A 56 -3.06 -10.54 1.25
CA ILE A 56 -3.34 -11.92 0.86
C ILE A 56 -2.27 -12.85 1.42
N TRP A 57 -0.99 -12.42 1.32
CA TRP A 57 0.13 -13.22 1.76
C TRP A 57 1.34 -12.34 2.03
N SER A 58 2.17 -12.73 2.99
CA SER A 58 3.42 -12.04 3.28
C SER A 58 4.54 -13.05 3.46
N ALA A 59 5.68 -12.79 2.83
CA ALA A 59 6.88 -13.59 3.02
C ALA A 59 7.53 -13.27 4.38
N PRO A 60 8.35 -14.18 4.92
CA PRO A 60 9.08 -13.90 6.15
C PRO A 60 9.93 -12.64 6.04
N LEU A 61 10.11 -11.93 7.15
CA LEU A 61 10.94 -10.75 7.30
C LEU A 61 10.49 -9.54 6.46
N GLY A 62 9.30 -9.57 5.87
CA GLY A 62 8.81 -8.47 5.05
C GLY A 62 9.43 -8.41 3.64
N LEU A 63 10.00 -9.52 3.16
CA LEU A 63 10.64 -9.55 1.84
C LEU A 63 9.66 -9.40 0.69
N LEU A 64 8.42 -9.82 0.88
CA LEU A 64 7.36 -9.70 -0.12
C LEU A 64 6.02 -9.59 0.56
N LEU A 65 5.19 -8.68 0.08
CA LEU A 65 3.82 -8.51 0.51
C LEU A 65 2.91 -8.59 -0.70
N VAL A 66 1.89 -9.45 -0.64
CA VAL A 66 0.93 -9.61 -1.74
C VAL A 66 -0.43 -9.09 -1.30
N MET A 67 -0.96 -8.14 -2.06
CA MET A 67 -2.26 -7.52 -1.81
C MET A 67 -3.09 -7.61 -3.09
N PRO A 68 -4.44 -7.57 -3.00
CA PRO A 68 -5.24 -7.41 -4.20
C PRO A 68 -4.95 -6.04 -4.83
N ARG A 69 -5.05 -5.98 -6.14
CA ARG A 69 -4.83 -4.72 -6.86
C ARG A 69 -6.02 -3.79 -6.65
N ALA A 70 -5.77 -2.62 -6.08
CA ALA A 70 -6.73 -1.53 -6.02
C ALA A 70 -6.42 -0.52 -7.12
N ARG A 71 -7.44 0.16 -7.64
CA ARG A 71 -7.24 1.28 -8.57
C ARG A 71 -6.91 2.53 -7.76
N ILE A 72 -5.68 2.98 -7.85
CA ILE A 72 -5.20 4.12 -7.07
C ILE A 72 -5.92 5.39 -7.52
N LEU A 73 -6.30 6.22 -6.56
CA LEU A 73 -6.96 7.50 -6.84
C LEU A 73 -6.00 8.46 -7.52
N ASP A 74 -6.51 9.28 -8.44
CA ASP A 74 -5.79 10.46 -8.87
C ASP A 74 -6.09 11.64 -7.90
N PRO A 75 -5.30 12.75 -7.96
CA PRO A 75 -5.49 13.86 -7.04
C PRO A 75 -6.89 14.48 -7.09
N GLY A 76 -7.49 14.57 -8.27
CA GLY A 76 -8.84 15.11 -8.42
C GLY A 76 -9.89 14.24 -7.77
N GLU A 77 -9.79 12.91 -7.94
CA GLU A 77 -10.69 11.97 -7.26
C GLU A 77 -10.57 12.10 -5.75
N PHE A 78 -9.35 12.20 -5.23
CA PHE A 78 -9.14 12.30 -3.79
C PHE A 78 -9.78 13.57 -3.21
N GLU A 79 -9.63 14.70 -3.88
CA GLU A 79 -10.28 15.95 -3.45
C GLU A 79 -11.79 15.79 -3.36
N ASP A 80 -12.40 15.07 -4.29
CA ASP A 80 -13.86 14.90 -4.34
C ASP A 80 -14.38 13.98 -3.23
N ILE A 81 -13.57 13.02 -2.77
CA ILE A 81 -14.02 12.00 -1.82
C ILE A 81 -13.21 11.98 -0.52
N GLU A 82 -12.33 12.95 -0.28
CA GLU A 82 -11.49 12.90 0.94
C GLU A 82 -12.32 12.92 2.23
N TRP A 83 -13.55 13.43 2.18
CA TRP A 83 -14.45 13.43 3.33
C TRP A 83 -14.90 12.02 3.74
N VAL A 84 -14.85 11.03 2.84
CA VAL A 84 -15.11 9.62 3.17
C VAL A 84 -13.85 8.84 3.49
N CYS A 85 -12.68 9.45 3.32
CA CYS A 85 -11.40 8.86 3.66
C CYS A 85 -11.01 9.33 5.07
N PRO A 86 -11.22 8.53 6.12
CA PRO A 86 -10.94 8.95 7.49
C PRO A 86 -9.43 9.07 7.72
N GLU A 87 -9.07 9.78 8.79
CA GLU A 87 -7.70 9.75 9.27
C GLU A 87 -7.44 8.38 9.90
N LEU A 88 -6.49 7.65 9.35
CA LEU A 88 -6.09 6.33 9.85
C LEU A 88 -4.61 6.33 10.18
N PRO A 89 -4.21 5.63 11.26
CA PRO A 89 -2.80 5.50 11.60
C PRO A 89 -1.99 4.95 10.42
N GLY A 90 -0.85 5.56 10.14
CA GLY A 90 0.05 5.11 9.09
C GLY A 90 -0.35 5.49 7.68
N VAL A 91 -1.45 6.18 7.48
CA VAL A 91 -1.95 6.59 6.15
C VAL A 91 -1.77 8.09 5.98
N GLU A 92 -1.00 8.49 4.98
CA GLU A 92 -0.90 9.89 4.61
C GLU A 92 -2.15 10.33 3.85
N ARG A 93 -2.60 11.55 4.07
CA ARG A 93 -3.78 12.08 3.39
C ARG A 93 -3.40 12.60 2.00
N LYS A 94 -3.24 11.67 1.08
CA LYS A 94 -2.95 11.96 -0.32
C LYS A 94 -3.57 10.88 -1.21
N ALA A 95 -3.80 11.22 -2.47
CA ALA A 95 -4.46 10.33 -3.43
C ALA A 95 -3.77 8.97 -3.55
N SER A 96 -2.43 8.95 -3.58
CA SER A 96 -1.66 7.72 -3.79
C SER A 96 -1.73 6.74 -2.62
N SER A 97 -2.24 7.17 -1.45
CA SER A 97 -2.43 6.26 -0.29
C SER A 97 -3.76 5.53 -0.32
N TRP A 98 -4.65 5.86 -1.25
CA TRP A 98 -6.00 5.31 -1.32
C TRP A 98 -6.29 4.72 -2.70
N GLY A 99 -7.23 3.80 -2.74
CA GLY A 99 -7.65 3.18 -4.00
C GLY A 99 -9.02 2.52 -3.89
N TRP A 100 -9.57 2.19 -5.05
CA TRP A 100 -10.82 1.44 -5.14
C TRP A 100 -10.51 -0.05 -5.29
N LEU A 101 -11.00 -0.85 -4.35
CA LEU A 101 -11.00 -2.30 -4.45
C LEU A 101 -12.43 -2.74 -4.77
N GLY A 102 -12.70 -2.93 -6.07
CA GLY A 102 -14.08 -3.03 -6.55
C GLY A 102 -14.78 -1.70 -6.36
N ASN A 103 -15.87 -1.69 -5.59
CA ASN A 103 -16.61 -0.47 -5.26
C ASN A 103 -16.37 0.02 -3.81
N LYS A 104 -15.31 -0.48 -3.18
CA LYS A 104 -14.94 -0.11 -1.81
C LYS A 104 -13.66 0.71 -1.81
N ILE A 105 -13.66 1.83 -1.08
CA ILE A 105 -12.44 2.61 -0.87
C ILE A 105 -11.55 1.93 0.18
N VAL A 106 -10.25 1.81 -0.09
CA VAL A 106 -9.29 1.21 0.83
C VAL A 106 -8.01 2.02 0.88
N ALA A 107 -7.35 2.01 2.04
CA ALA A 107 -6.00 2.53 2.19
C ALA A 107 -5.02 1.47 1.72
N VAL A 108 -4.15 1.82 0.76
CA VAL A 108 -3.21 0.88 0.14
C VAL A 108 -1.78 1.06 0.65
N ASP A 109 -1.51 2.14 1.37
CA ASP A 109 -0.20 2.45 1.92
C ASP A 109 -0.38 2.90 3.37
N PHE A 110 -0.22 1.98 4.30
CA PHE A 110 -0.48 2.20 5.73
C PHE A 110 0.60 1.66 6.66
N GLY A 111 1.76 1.26 6.11
CA GLY A 111 2.84 0.66 6.90
C GLY A 111 3.71 1.66 7.65
N TRP A 112 3.43 2.93 7.55
CA TRP A 112 4.27 3.99 8.11
C TRP A 112 3.60 4.67 9.30
N ARG A 113 4.05 4.33 10.50
CA ARG A 113 3.54 4.96 11.73
C ARG A 113 4.60 5.71 12.49
#